data_5379636b6a8fe18f21b970c357975443
#
_entry.id   5379636b6a8fe18f21b970c357975443
#
_cell.length_a   1.000
_cell.length_b   1.000
_cell.length_c   1.000
_cell.angle_alpha   90.00
_cell.angle_beta   90.00
_cell.angle_gamma   90.00
#
_symmetry.space_group_name_H-M   'P 1'
#
loop_
_entity.id
_entity.type
_entity.pdbx_description
1 polymer ?
#
loop_
_entity_poly.entity_id
_entity_poly.type
_entity_poly.pdbx_seq_one_letter_code
_entity_poly.pdbx_strand_id
1 'polypeptide(L)'
;MLKIENSRKQSHGSGGFGIDILWPGMVQNSDDSGIGAIGRIDQANVKAGTVIPMHPHKDDEILTYMRKGRMLHLDTVDNEEEITDTRLMLMNAGHTFQHEERILGEKGESMQCLQIFIRPSETNLTPQVQFHDFGTPYSDNNWRLIAGPENAPLTFRSQTWVQDARLAEGSELTLPAVPVSSAVRLLYVFEGAARIGEIALNTGESMIIEDGDVHTVIALDTTDLVLFTTDPAAKVFRGGMFSGNIRPHR
;
A
#
# COMPACT_ATOMS: atom_id res chain seq x y z
N MET A 1 18.84 8.27 -0.66
CA MET A 1 17.83 7.83 0.33
C MET A 1 17.19 9.04 1.01
N LEU A 2 15.86 9.10 1.11
CA LEU A 2 15.09 10.19 1.73
C LEU A 2 14.08 9.62 2.73
N LYS A 3 14.27 9.88 4.02
CA LYS A 3 13.32 9.49 5.08
C LYS A 3 12.05 10.33 5.02
N ILE A 4 10.90 9.69 5.21
CA ILE A 4 9.59 10.32 5.37
C ILE A 4 9.09 10.03 6.79
N GLU A 5 9.05 11.07 7.60
CA GLU A 5 8.56 10.99 8.98
C GLU A 5 7.02 11.00 9.05
N ASN A 6 6.46 10.48 10.15
CA ASN A 6 5.01 10.48 10.39
C ASN A 6 4.39 11.89 10.33
N SER A 7 5.15 12.93 10.71
CA SER A 7 4.74 14.33 10.61
C SER A 7 4.39 14.81 9.20
N ARG A 8 4.79 14.05 8.17
CA ARG A 8 4.51 14.32 6.75
C ARG A 8 3.17 13.73 6.28
N LYS A 9 2.52 12.91 7.11
CA LYS A 9 1.21 12.35 6.82
C LYS A 9 0.11 13.32 7.25
N GLN A 10 -1.03 13.21 6.59
CA GLN A 10 -2.26 13.92 6.96
C GLN A 10 -3.22 12.95 7.63
N SER A 11 -3.50 13.14 8.90
CA SER A 11 -4.52 12.36 9.61
C SER A 11 -5.93 12.83 9.21
N HIS A 12 -6.81 11.87 8.99
CA HIS A 12 -8.22 12.10 8.67
C HIS A 12 -9.09 11.06 9.38
N GLY A 13 -10.29 11.47 9.79
CA GLY A 13 -11.31 10.60 10.36
C GLY A 13 -11.90 11.13 11.65
N SER A 14 -12.89 10.38 12.14
CA SER A 14 -13.59 10.67 13.41
C SER A 14 -14.27 9.41 13.94
N GLY A 15 -14.56 9.39 15.24
CA GLY A 15 -15.29 8.30 15.88
C GLY A 15 -14.54 6.97 15.85
N GLY A 16 -15.01 6.02 15.03
CA GLY A 16 -14.41 4.69 14.87
C GLY A 16 -13.51 4.54 13.65
N PHE A 17 -13.43 5.55 12.79
CA PHE A 17 -12.68 5.56 11.55
C PHE A 17 -11.48 6.52 11.66
N GLY A 18 -10.28 6.04 11.39
CA GLY A 18 -9.06 6.85 11.34
C GLY A 18 -8.10 6.37 10.27
N ILE A 19 -7.54 7.30 9.50
CA ILE A 19 -6.50 7.05 8.50
C ILE A 19 -5.40 8.10 8.58
N ASP A 20 -4.16 7.67 8.35
CA ASP A 20 -3.00 8.52 8.15
C ASP A 20 -2.55 8.41 6.68
N ILE A 21 -2.72 9.51 5.96
CA ILE A 21 -2.56 9.59 4.51
C ILE A 21 -1.14 10.01 4.15
N LEU A 22 -0.46 9.22 3.34
CA LEU A 22 0.83 9.54 2.75
C LEU A 22 0.69 9.75 1.23
N TRP A 23 1.06 10.93 0.76
CA TRP A 23 1.36 11.21 -0.65
C TRP A 23 2.88 11.25 -0.80
N PRO A 24 3.52 10.17 -1.31
CA PRO A 24 4.98 10.04 -1.20
C PRO A 24 5.76 11.09 -2.00
N GLY A 25 5.22 11.59 -3.11
CA GLY A 25 5.85 12.66 -3.90
C GLY A 25 5.76 14.06 -3.26
N MET A 26 4.91 14.25 -2.24
CA MET A 26 4.81 15.54 -1.54
C MET A 26 6.06 15.90 -0.73
N VAL A 27 6.92 14.92 -0.43
CA VAL A 27 8.20 15.15 0.28
C VAL A 27 9.34 15.52 -0.67
N GLN A 28 9.13 15.35 -1.97
CA GLN A 28 10.07 15.73 -3.02
C GLN A 28 9.67 17.08 -3.63
N ASN A 29 10.64 17.82 -4.17
CA ASN A 29 10.40 19.04 -4.95
C ASN A 29 9.92 18.68 -6.38
N SER A 30 8.85 17.92 -6.48
CA SER A 30 8.24 17.43 -7.70
C SER A 30 6.87 18.07 -7.91
N ASP A 31 6.40 18.18 -9.14
CA ASP A 31 5.03 18.62 -9.46
C ASP A 31 4.00 17.48 -9.32
N ASP A 32 4.44 16.31 -8.87
CA ASP A 32 3.60 15.14 -8.62
C ASP A 32 3.48 14.87 -7.11
N SER A 33 2.29 14.56 -6.62
CA SER A 33 2.04 14.12 -5.25
C SER A 33 2.39 12.66 -5.00
N GLY A 34 2.50 11.84 -6.06
CA GLY A 34 2.92 10.45 -6.03
C GLY A 34 4.34 10.24 -6.56
N ILE A 35 4.78 8.99 -6.58
CA ILE A 35 6.06 8.55 -7.19
C ILE A 35 5.72 7.45 -8.21
N GLY A 36 5.94 7.72 -9.49
CA GLY A 36 5.55 6.79 -10.56
C GLY A 36 4.06 6.42 -10.44
N ALA A 37 3.77 5.13 -10.30
CA ALA A 37 2.40 4.66 -10.11
C ALA A 37 1.92 4.72 -8.65
N ILE A 38 2.78 4.91 -7.67
CA ILE A 38 2.37 5.00 -6.25
C ILE A 38 1.75 6.38 -6.01
N GLY A 39 0.41 6.46 -6.01
CA GLY A 39 -0.32 7.71 -5.84
C GLY A 39 -0.49 8.11 -4.38
N ARG A 40 -0.98 7.17 -3.54
CA ARG A 40 -1.35 7.43 -2.15
C ARG A 40 -1.28 6.13 -1.33
N ILE A 41 -0.91 6.24 -0.05
CA ILE A 41 -0.91 5.14 0.91
C ILE A 41 -1.60 5.62 2.18
N ASP A 42 -2.67 4.93 2.58
CA ASP A 42 -3.41 5.22 3.81
C ASP A 42 -3.16 4.12 4.83
N GLN A 43 -2.63 4.46 5.99
CA GLN A 43 -2.60 3.55 7.13
C GLN A 43 -3.91 3.69 7.90
N ALA A 44 -4.76 2.68 7.82
CA ALA A 44 -6.08 2.70 8.42
C ALA A 44 -6.11 1.98 9.76
N ASN A 45 -6.86 2.56 10.71
CA ASN A 45 -7.26 1.96 11.97
C ASN A 45 -8.75 2.22 12.15
N VAL A 46 -9.57 1.17 12.00
CA VAL A 46 -11.03 1.30 11.96
C VAL A 46 -11.66 0.32 12.96
N LYS A 47 -12.51 0.82 13.84
CA LYS A 47 -13.16 0.02 14.88
C LYS A 47 -14.17 -0.97 14.30
N ALA A 48 -14.23 -2.15 14.89
CA ALA A 48 -15.26 -3.13 14.58
C ALA A 48 -16.68 -2.55 14.74
N GLY A 49 -17.58 -2.93 13.84
CA GLY A 49 -18.93 -2.38 13.73
C GLY A 49 -19.04 -1.09 12.90
N THR A 50 -17.92 -0.53 12.44
CA THR A 50 -17.94 0.60 11.49
C THR A 50 -18.35 0.10 10.10
N VAL A 51 -19.22 0.83 9.44
CA VAL A 51 -19.60 0.64 8.04
C VAL A 51 -19.11 1.84 7.24
N ILE A 52 -18.33 1.59 6.20
CA ILE A 52 -17.99 2.57 5.17
C ILE A 52 -19.02 2.33 4.05
N PRO A 53 -20.05 3.21 3.91
CA PRO A 53 -21.16 2.94 3.02
C PRO A 53 -20.73 2.91 1.56
N MET A 54 -21.58 2.33 0.71
CA MET A 54 -21.33 2.21 -0.74
C MET A 54 -20.84 3.54 -1.33
N HIS A 55 -19.63 3.51 -1.90
CA HIS A 55 -18.97 4.69 -2.45
C HIS A 55 -18.22 4.35 -3.74
N PRO A 56 -18.06 5.33 -4.65
CA PRO A 56 -17.44 5.10 -5.95
C PRO A 56 -15.92 5.18 -5.91
N HIS A 57 -15.30 4.42 -6.83
CA HIS A 57 -13.91 4.58 -7.26
C HIS A 57 -13.86 4.64 -8.78
N LYS A 58 -12.87 5.35 -9.30
CA LYS A 58 -12.61 5.46 -10.73
C LYS A 58 -11.12 5.62 -11.00
N ASP A 59 -10.62 4.82 -11.94
CA ASP A 59 -9.23 4.89 -12.41
C ASP A 59 -8.18 4.79 -11.28
N ASP A 60 -8.51 4.02 -10.23
CA ASP A 60 -7.61 3.64 -9.14
C ASP A 60 -7.38 2.12 -9.15
N GLU A 61 -6.23 1.66 -8.71
CA GLU A 61 -5.97 0.29 -8.34
C GLU A 61 -5.70 0.25 -6.85
N ILE A 62 -6.54 -0.45 -6.07
CA ILE A 62 -6.59 -0.30 -4.63
C ILE A 62 -6.29 -1.65 -3.98
N LEU A 63 -5.07 -1.78 -3.43
CA LEU A 63 -4.68 -2.95 -2.67
C LEU A 63 -5.03 -2.75 -1.19
N THR A 64 -5.90 -3.59 -0.67
CA THR A 64 -6.18 -3.70 0.76
C THR A 64 -5.20 -4.71 1.38
N TYR A 65 -4.14 -4.18 1.99
CA TYR A 65 -3.11 -4.96 2.68
C TYR A 65 -3.46 -5.04 4.16
N MET A 66 -4.21 -6.09 4.55
CA MET A 66 -4.71 -6.30 5.91
C MET A 66 -3.62 -6.88 6.82
N ARG A 67 -3.52 -6.37 8.06
CA ARG A 67 -2.60 -6.90 9.09
C ARG A 67 -3.30 -7.33 10.36
N LYS A 68 -4.47 -6.77 10.64
CA LYS A 68 -5.25 -7.11 11.84
C LYS A 68 -6.73 -6.92 11.59
N GLY A 69 -7.54 -7.78 12.20
CA GLY A 69 -8.99 -7.72 12.08
C GLY A 69 -9.49 -8.33 10.78
N ARG A 70 -10.74 -8.04 10.44
CA ARG A 70 -11.45 -8.56 9.26
C ARG A 70 -12.44 -7.55 8.75
N MET A 71 -12.70 -7.62 7.46
CA MET A 71 -13.62 -6.73 6.77
C MET A 71 -14.45 -7.53 5.78
N LEU A 72 -15.77 -7.30 5.74
CA LEU A 72 -16.62 -7.77 4.66
C LEU A 72 -16.65 -6.70 3.56
N HIS A 73 -16.26 -7.09 2.36
CA HIS A 73 -16.33 -6.29 1.15
C HIS A 73 -17.54 -6.69 0.34
N LEU A 74 -18.34 -5.70 -0.11
CA LEU A 74 -19.46 -5.87 -1.03
C LEU A 74 -19.29 -4.88 -2.18
N ASP A 75 -19.54 -5.30 -3.43
CA ASP A 75 -19.32 -4.42 -4.57
C ASP A 75 -20.39 -4.54 -5.67
N THR A 76 -20.26 -3.68 -6.69
CA THR A 76 -21.18 -3.60 -7.82
C THR A 76 -20.85 -4.54 -8.97
N VAL A 77 -19.89 -5.46 -8.79
CA VAL A 77 -19.58 -6.54 -9.74
C VAL A 77 -19.82 -7.92 -9.10
N ASP A 78 -20.75 -7.96 -8.13
CA ASP A 78 -21.32 -9.15 -7.50
C ASP A 78 -20.36 -9.92 -6.57
N ASN A 79 -19.33 -9.25 -5.97
CA ASN A 79 -18.55 -9.87 -4.92
C ASN A 79 -19.14 -9.55 -3.53
N GLU A 80 -19.12 -10.54 -2.67
CA GLU A 80 -19.32 -10.45 -1.21
C GLU A 80 -18.27 -11.35 -0.56
N GLU A 81 -17.17 -10.74 -0.08
CA GLU A 81 -15.96 -11.45 0.34
C GLU A 81 -15.39 -10.93 1.65
N GLU A 82 -14.96 -11.84 2.51
CA GLU A 82 -14.26 -11.48 3.75
C GLU A 82 -12.76 -11.32 3.47
N ILE A 83 -12.21 -10.18 3.88
CA ILE A 83 -10.79 -9.82 3.78
C ILE A 83 -10.17 -9.96 5.16
N THR A 84 -9.03 -10.66 5.22
CA THR A 84 -8.29 -10.97 6.45
C THR A 84 -6.80 -10.72 6.24
N ASP A 85 -6.00 -10.96 7.27
CA ASP A 85 -4.54 -10.87 7.20
C ASP A 85 -3.87 -11.94 6.30
N THR A 86 -4.63 -12.98 5.92
CA THR A 86 -4.20 -14.01 4.95
C THR A 86 -4.91 -13.92 3.60
N ARG A 87 -6.09 -13.30 3.54
CA ARG A 87 -6.85 -13.11 2.30
C ARG A 87 -6.86 -11.64 1.92
N LEU A 88 -6.01 -11.27 0.98
CA LEU A 88 -5.88 -9.89 0.52
C LEU A 88 -6.70 -9.63 -0.74
N MET A 89 -7.02 -8.36 -0.98
CA MET A 89 -7.86 -7.91 -2.10
C MET A 89 -7.18 -6.80 -2.89
N LEU A 90 -7.29 -6.88 -4.22
CA LEU A 90 -6.94 -5.81 -5.15
C LEU A 90 -8.16 -5.43 -6.00
N MET A 91 -8.65 -4.22 -5.84
CA MET A 91 -9.69 -3.62 -6.68
C MET A 91 -9.05 -2.81 -7.81
N ASN A 92 -9.20 -3.25 -9.05
CA ASN A 92 -8.86 -2.48 -10.24
C ASN A 92 -10.13 -1.73 -10.67
N ALA A 93 -10.36 -0.52 -10.14
CA ALA A 93 -11.65 0.20 -10.25
C ALA A 93 -12.06 0.55 -11.68
N GLY A 94 -11.08 0.75 -12.58
CA GLY A 94 -11.35 1.00 -14.00
C GLY A 94 -12.27 2.19 -14.24
N HIS A 95 -13.19 2.09 -15.23
CA HIS A 95 -14.05 3.22 -15.64
C HIS A 95 -15.08 3.64 -14.57
N THR A 96 -15.55 2.71 -13.75
CA THR A 96 -16.39 2.96 -12.56
C THR A 96 -16.57 1.67 -11.77
N PHE A 97 -16.61 1.81 -10.45
CA PHE A 97 -16.75 0.72 -9.49
C PHE A 97 -17.28 1.30 -8.19
N GLN A 98 -18.13 0.59 -7.47
CA GLN A 98 -18.57 1.00 -6.14
C GLN A 98 -18.47 -0.17 -5.18
N HIS A 99 -18.11 0.11 -3.93
CA HIS A 99 -18.08 -0.88 -2.88
C HIS A 99 -18.50 -0.33 -1.52
N GLU A 100 -18.87 -1.25 -0.63
CA GLU A 100 -19.14 -1.03 0.78
C GLU A 100 -18.17 -1.89 1.59
N GLU A 101 -17.70 -1.38 2.71
CA GLU A 101 -16.82 -2.10 3.65
C GLU A 101 -17.46 -2.15 5.03
N ARG A 102 -17.60 -3.36 5.59
CA ARG A 102 -18.11 -3.58 6.95
C ARG A 102 -17.00 -4.18 7.81
N ILE A 103 -16.58 -3.45 8.83
CA ILE A 103 -15.52 -3.91 9.72
C ILE A 103 -16.11 -4.90 10.73
N LEU A 104 -15.65 -6.14 10.64
CA LEU A 104 -16.13 -7.26 11.46
C LEU A 104 -15.32 -7.35 12.76
N GLY A 105 -15.93 -7.93 13.78
CA GLY A 105 -15.30 -8.18 15.09
C GLY A 105 -16.16 -7.78 16.26
N GLU A 106 -15.63 -7.97 17.47
CA GLU A 106 -16.31 -7.63 18.72
C GLU A 106 -16.08 -6.17 19.12
N LYS A 107 -16.91 -5.69 20.05
CA LYS A 107 -16.77 -4.33 20.58
C LYS A 107 -15.40 -4.13 21.26
N GLY A 108 -14.63 -3.17 20.76
CA GLY A 108 -13.28 -2.86 21.25
C GLY A 108 -12.16 -3.37 20.34
N GLU A 109 -12.48 -4.23 19.39
CA GLU A 109 -11.54 -4.63 18.34
C GLU A 109 -11.43 -3.56 17.26
N SER A 110 -10.36 -3.65 16.45
CA SER A 110 -10.15 -2.79 15.31
C SER A 110 -9.45 -3.54 14.18
N MET A 111 -9.77 -3.13 12.96
CA MET A 111 -9.03 -3.48 11.75
C MET A 111 -7.84 -2.54 11.60
N GLN A 112 -6.70 -3.07 11.14
CA GLN A 112 -5.53 -2.30 10.74
C GLN A 112 -5.04 -2.80 9.39
N CYS A 113 -4.88 -1.88 8.45
CA CYS A 113 -4.41 -2.19 7.10
C CYS A 113 -3.69 -0.99 6.46
N LEU A 114 -3.04 -1.24 5.31
CA LEU A 114 -2.78 -0.19 4.33
C LEU A 114 -3.83 -0.29 3.22
N GLN A 115 -4.47 0.83 2.92
CA GLN A 115 -5.18 1.05 1.66
C GLN A 115 -4.21 1.74 0.71
N ILE A 116 -3.80 1.03 -0.33
CA ILE A 116 -2.72 1.44 -1.24
C ILE A 116 -3.33 1.78 -2.58
N PHE A 117 -3.26 3.06 -2.97
CA PHE A 117 -3.83 3.56 -4.23
C PHE A 117 -2.75 3.69 -5.28
N ILE A 118 -2.78 2.79 -6.25
CA ILE A 118 -1.85 2.72 -7.38
C ILE A 118 -2.54 3.28 -8.62
N ARG A 119 -1.80 4.02 -9.42
CA ARG A 119 -2.22 4.57 -10.70
C ARG A 119 -2.17 3.48 -11.76
N PRO A 120 -3.25 3.23 -12.52
CA PRO A 120 -3.19 2.36 -13.68
C PRO A 120 -2.36 2.99 -14.82
N SER A 121 -1.98 2.20 -15.80
CA SER A 121 -1.28 2.70 -17.00
C SER A 121 -2.18 3.56 -17.89
N GLU A 122 -3.50 3.33 -17.83
CA GLU A 122 -4.50 3.99 -18.70
C GLU A 122 -5.80 4.25 -17.93
N THR A 123 -6.57 5.20 -18.41
CA THR A 123 -7.94 5.50 -17.94
C THR A 123 -8.96 4.55 -18.57
N ASN A 124 -10.15 4.49 -17.98
CA ASN A 124 -11.33 3.78 -18.47
C ASN A 124 -11.13 2.27 -18.72
N LEU A 125 -10.25 1.63 -18.00
CA LEU A 125 -10.08 0.18 -18.05
C LEU A 125 -11.33 -0.54 -17.50
N THR A 126 -11.49 -1.82 -17.83
CA THR A 126 -12.60 -2.63 -17.29
C THR A 126 -12.38 -2.86 -15.78
N PRO A 127 -13.41 -2.68 -14.93
CA PRO A 127 -13.35 -3.02 -13.52
C PRO A 127 -13.05 -4.50 -13.30
N GLN A 128 -12.26 -4.80 -12.27
CA GLN A 128 -11.95 -6.16 -11.85
C GLN A 128 -11.66 -6.15 -10.34
N VAL A 129 -12.07 -7.19 -9.63
CA VAL A 129 -11.66 -7.43 -8.24
C VAL A 129 -10.94 -8.76 -8.16
N GLN A 130 -9.82 -8.78 -7.46
CA GLN A 130 -8.97 -9.95 -7.31
C GLN A 130 -8.80 -10.25 -5.83
N PHE A 131 -8.82 -11.53 -5.48
CA PHE A 131 -8.58 -12.02 -4.11
C PHE A 131 -7.48 -13.07 -4.14
N HIS A 132 -6.63 -13.09 -3.13
CA HIS A 132 -5.61 -14.13 -3.00
C HIS A 132 -5.40 -14.54 -1.54
N ASP A 133 -5.34 -15.87 -1.31
CA ASP A 133 -5.08 -16.47 -0.01
C ASP A 133 -3.59 -16.81 0.10
N PHE A 134 -2.89 -16.14 1.02
CA PHE A 134 -1.44 -16.28 1.21
C PHE A 134 -1.02 -17.43 2.15
N GLY A 135 -1.97 -18.13 2.74
CA GLY A 135 -1.71 -19.25 3.66
C GLY A 135 -1.17 -18.84 5.03
N THR A 136 -0.35 -17.80 5.10
CA THR A 136 0.17 -17.21 6.36
C THR A 136 0.10 -15.69 6.31
N PRO A 137 -0.20 -15.01 7.46
CA PRO A 137 -0.29 -13.55 7.50
C PRO A 137 1.07 -12.86 7.24
N TYR A 138 2.18 -13.53 7.57
CA TYR A 138 3.52 -12.96 7.48
C TYR A 138 4.45 -13.81 6.63
N SER A 139 5.47 -13.16 6.06
CA SER A 139 6.64 -13.78 5.44
C SER A 139 7.85 -13.56 6.34
N ASP A 140 8.17 -14.56 7.17
CA ASP A 140 9.20 -14.42 8.19
C ASP A 140 10.61 -14.43 7.57
N ASN A 141 11.36 -13.35 7.83
CA ASN A 141 12.73 -13.11 7.37
C ASN A 141 12.97 -13.33 5.87
N ASN A 142 11.94 -13.11 5.05
CA ASN A 142 12.03 -13.25 3.61
C ASN A 142 11.03 -12.32 2.90
N TRP A 143 11.42 -11.79 1.73
CA TRP A 143 10.50 -10.99 0.90
C TRP A 143 9.49 -11.90 0.18
N ARG A 144 8.20 -11.57 0.32
CA ARG A 144 7.09 -12.22 -0.37
C ARG A 144 6.46 -11.23 -1.34
N LEU A 145 6.29 -11.65 -2.61
CA LEU A 145 5.56 -10.85 -3.58
C LEU A 145 4.06 -10.89 -3.26
N ILE A 146 3.44 -9.73 -3.09
CA ILE A 146 2.00 -9.55 -2.86
C ILE A 146 1.29 -9.20 -4.16
N ALA A 147 1.77 -8.16 -4.86
CA ALA A 147 1.18 -7.69 -6.10
C ALA A 147 2.24 -7.17 -7.07
N GLY A 148 1.96 -7.26 -8.35
CA GLY A 148 2.87 -6.81 -9.41
C GLY A 148 2.20 -6.82 -10.78
N PRO A 149 2.88 -6.36 -11.86
CA PRO A 149 2.29 -6.30 -13.20
C PRO A 149 2.11 -7.68 -13.85
N GLU A 150 2.98 -8.63 -13.52
CA GLU A 150 2.99 -9.98 -14.11
C GLU A 150 3.46 -11.00 -13.08
N ASN A 151 3.00 -12.25 -13.21
CA ASN A 151 3.41 -13.38 -12.39
C ASN A 151 3.33 -13.13 -10.87
N ALA A 152 2.43 -12.25 -10.45
CA ALA A 152 2.16 -11.92 -9.06
C ALA A 152 0.82 -12.51 -8.60
N PRO A 153 0.64 -12.79 -7.30
CA PRO A 153 -0.64 -13.23 -6.75
C PRO A 153 -1.81 -12.29 -7.06
N LEU A 154 -1.56 -10.97 -6.99
CA LEU A 154 -2.49 -9.91 -7.37
C LEU A 154 -1.87 -9.06 -8.47
N THR A 155 -2.62 -8.71 -9.52
CA THR A 155 -2.08 -8.10 -10.74
C THR A 155 -2.44 -6.63 -10.86
N PHE A 156 -1.45 -5.74 -10.76
CA PHE A 156 -1.57 -4.33 -11.13
C PHE A 156 -1.50 -4.14 -12.64
N ARG A 157 -2.23 -3.14 -13.15
CA ARG A 157 -2.14 -2.68 -14.55
C ARG A 157 -1.16 -1.51 -14.72
N SER A 158 -0.08 -1.55 -13.95
CA SER A 158 1.04 -0.58 -13.97
C SER A 158 2.34 -1.26 -13.56
N GLN A 159 3.48 -0.65 -13.86
CA GLN A 159 4.81 -1.18 -13.53
C GLN A 159 5.15 -0.87 -12.05
N THR A 160 4.46 -1.58 -11.15
CA THR A 160 4.61 -1.45 -9.70
C THR A 160 4.53 -2.82 -9.04
N TRP A 161 5.41 -3.05 -8.07
CA TRP A 161 5.50 -4.27 -7.26
C TRP A 161 5.33 -3.92 -5.80
N VAL A 162 4.59 -4.73 -5.08
CA VAL A 162 4.45 -4.66 -3.62
C VAL A 162 4.90 -5.97 -3.03
N GLN A 163 5.86 -5.90 -2.11
CA GLN A 163 6.40 -7.03 -1.37
C GLN A 163 6.30 -6.78 0.13
N ASP A 164 6.20 -7.82 0.93
CA ASP A 164 6.24 -7.72 2.38
C ASP A 164 7.31 -8.64 2.97
N ALA A 165 7.71 -8.31 4.20
CA ALA A 165 8.53 -9.18 5.05
C ALA A 165 8.29 -8.84 6.52
N ARG A 166 8.31 -9.86 7.39
CA ARG A 166 8.40 -9.69 8.83
C ARG A 166 9.77 -10.10 9.31
N LEU A 167 10.48 -9.22 9.98
CA LEU A 167 11.81 -9.48 10.54
C LEU A 167 11.71 -9.66 12.05
N ALA A 168 12.36 -10.70 12.57
CA ALA A 168 12.63 -10.80 14.00
C ALA A 168 13.65 -9.72 14.42
N GLU A 169 13.60 -9.28 15.67
CA GLU A 169 14.60 -8.36 16.23
C GLU A 169 16.03 -8.85 15.97
N GLY A 170 16.90 -7.96 15.52
CA GLY A 170 18.31 -8.23 15.18
C GLY A 170 18.50 -8.94 13.84
N SER A 171 17.45 -9.35 13.14
CA SER A 171 17.58 -9.96 11.82
C SER A 171 17.93 -8.94 10.75
N GLU A 172 18.59 -9.40 9.71
CA GLU A 172 18.99 -8.61 8.55
C GLU A 172 18.36 -9.19 7.28
N LEU A 173 17.88 -8.31 6.40
CA LEU A 173 17.32 -8.72 5.10
C LEU A 173 17.74 -7.74 4.02
N THR A 174 18.37 -8.26 2.96
CA THR A 174 18.73 -7.47 1.79
C THR A 174 17.50 -7.13 0.97
N LEU A 175 17.37 -5.87 0.51
CA LEU A 175 16.30 -5.47 -0.40
C LEU A 175 16.39 -6.27 -1.72
N PRO A 176 15.25 -6.66 -2.30
CA PRO A 176 15.23 -7.35 -3.58
C PRO A 176 15.91 -6.53 -4.69
N ALA A 177 16.46 -7.21 -5.68
CA ALA A 177 16.93 -6.56 -6.88
C ALA A 177 15.79 -5.78 -7.57
N VAL A 178 16.11 -4.60 -8.10
CA VAL A 178 15.12 -3.81 -8.84
C VAL A 178 14.80 -4.48 -10.18
N PRO A 179 13.51 -4.51 -10.60
CA PRO A 179 13.12 -5.14 -11.87
C PRO A 179 13.62 -4.39 -13.11
N VAL A 180 13.83 -3.08 -12.98
CA VAL A 180 14.37 -2.19 -14.03
C VAL A 180 15.30 -1.16 -13.39
N SER A 181 16.29 -0.70 -14.13
CA SER A 181 17.33 0.22 -13.61
C SER A 181 16.80 1.59 -13.18
N SER A 182 15.66 2.03 -13.73
CA SER A 182 14.98 3.29 -13.40
C SER A 182 14.08 3.17 -12.15
N ALA A 183 13.92 1.98 -11.57
CA ALA A 183 12.97 1.77 -10.49
C ALA A 183 13.33 2.56 -9.22
N VAL A 184 12.31 3.13 -8.61
CA VAL A 184 12.35 3.77 -7.30
C VAL A 184 11.67 2.85 -6.30
N ARG A 185 12.25 2.72 -5.11
CA ARG A 185 11.71 1.94 -4.01
C ARG A 185 11.21 2.86 -2.90
N LEU A 186 10.08 2.50 -2.29
CA LEU A 186 9.58 3.08 -1.05
C LEU A 186 9.48 1.96 -0.02
N LEU A 187 10.35 1.95 1.00
CA LEU A 187 10.24 1.05 2.13
C LEU A 187 9.38 1.69 3.20
N TYR A 188 8.36 0.97 3.66
CA TYR A 188 7.41 1.40 4.68
C TYR A 188 7.50 0.47 5.89
N VAL A 189 7.64 1.01 7.10
CA VAL A 189 7.55 0.27 8.36
C VAL A 189 6.09 0.29 8.81
N PHE A 190 5.38 -0.83 8.65
CA PHE A 190 3.99 -0.93 9.09
C PHE A 190 3.90 -0.99 10.62
N GLU A 191 4.74 -1.80 11.25
CA GLU A 191 4.87 -1.95 12.71
C GLU A 191 6.34 -2.26 13.07
N GLY A 192 6.80 -1.84 14.24
CA GLY A 192 8.15 -2.06 14.72
C GLY A 192 9.12 -0.93 14.37
N ALA A 193 10.41 -1.26 14.28
CA ALA A 193 11.48 -0.33 13.95
C ALA A 193 12.60 -1.02 13.16
N ALA A 194 13.13 -0.35 12.15
CA ALA A 194 14.20 -0.86 11.31
C ALA A 194 15.26 0.21 11.00
N ARG A 195 16.42 -0.21 10.51
CA ARG A 195 17.51 0.69 10.09
C ARG A 195 18.04 0.28 8.72
N ILE A 196 18.31 1.28 7.88
CA ILE A 196 19.08 1.11 6.64
C ILE A 196 20.27 2.09 6.68
N GLY A 197 21.49 1.56 6.62
CA GLY A 197 22.68 2.38 6.88
C GLY A 197 22.56 3.05 8.25
N GLU A 198 22.68 4.36 8.30
CA GLU A 198 22.59 5.15 9.55
C GLU A 198 21.16 5.67 9.82
N ILE A 199 20.19 5.40 8.95
CA ILE A 199 18.85 5.96 9.07
C ILE A 199 17.90 4.96 9.72
N ALA A 200 17.37 5.30 10.90
CA ALA A 200 16.34 4.54 11.58
C ALA A 200 14.94 4.98 11.16
N LEU A 201 14.05 4.00 11.01
CA LEU A 201 12.63 4.15 10.71
C LEU A 201 11.82 3.48 11.82
N ASN A 202 10.76 4.15 12.27
CA ASN A 202 9.81 3.64 13.25
C ASN A 202 8.46 3.33 12.57
N THR A 203 7.55 2.72 13.30
CA THR A 203 6.17 2.45 12.86
C THR A 203 5.57 3.65 12.14
N GLY A 204 5.06 3.42 10.95
CA GLY A 204 4.44 4.41 10.08
C GLY A 204 5.42 5.27 9.29
N GLU A 205 6.71 5.26 9.56
CA GLU A 205 7.71 5.98 8.78
C GLU A 205 8.11 5.20 7.53
N SER A 206 8.66 5.89 6.54
CA SER A 206 9.08 5.28 5.28
C SER A 206 10.34 5.93 4.72
N MET A 207 10.90 5.30 3.70
CA MET A 207 12.13 5.78 3.04
C MET A 207 12.02 5.60 1.53
N ILE A 208 12.29 6.67 0.80
CA ILE A 208 12.47 6.64 -0.66
C ILE A 208 13.94 6.29 -0.95
N ILE A 209 14.15 5.31 -1.84
CA ILE A 209 15.45 4.81 -2.27
C ILE A 209 15.47 4.85 -3.80
N GLU A 210 16.22 5.80 -4.37
CA GLU A 210 16.30 6.08 -5.81
C GLU A 210 17.56 5.49 -6.48
N ASP A 211 18.54 5.10 -5.66
CA ASP A 211 19.71 4.39 -6.15
C ASP A 211 19.40 2.91 -6.40
N GLY A 212 20.10 2.31 -7.35
CA GLY A 212 20.02 0.88 -7.62
C GLY A 212 20.90 0.02 -6.70
N ASP A 213 21.48 0.62 -5.66
CA ASP A 213 22.42 -0.06 -4.78
C ASP A 213 21.78 -1.15 -3.93
N VAL A 214 22.59 -2.08 -3.51
CA VAL A 214 22.20 -3.15 -2.60
C VAL A 214 22.16 -2.60 -1.17
N HIS A 215 20.98 -2.56 -0.60
CA HIS A 215 20.76 -2.13 0.78
C HIS A 215 20.29 -3.29 1.65
N THR A 216 20.76 -3.32 2.90
CA THR A 216 20.31 -4.26 3.92
C THR A 216 19.49 -3.51 4.96
N VAL A 217 18.31 -4.05 5.27
CA VAL A 217 17.44 -3.62 6.36
C VAL A 217 17.81 -4.42 7.60
N ILE A 218 17.99 -3.75 8.73
CA ILE A 218 18.25 -4.38 10.03
C ILE A 218 17.05 -4.08 10.93
N ALA A 219 16.41 -5.10 11.45
CA ALA A 219 15.30 -4.96 12.39
C ALA A 219 15.82 -4.57 13.78
N LEU A 220 15.32 -3.46 14.32
CA LEU A 220 15.63 -2.99 15.67
C LEU A 220 14.64 -3.51 16.71
N ASP A 221 13.53 -4.04 16.26
CA ASP A 221 12.46 -4.73 16.98
C ASP A 221 11.82 -5.72 16.00
N THR A 222 10.87 -6.57 16.44
CA THR A 222 10.05 -7.33 15.49
C THR A 222 9.32 -6.37 14.57
N THR A 223 9.60 -6.45 13.27
CA THR A 223 9.22 -5.39 12.32
C THR A 223 8.51 -5.94 11.11
N ASP A 224 7.32 -5.38 10.82
CA ASP A 224 6.58 -5.62 9.58
C ASP A 224 6.92 -4.54 8.55
N LEU A 225 7.43 -4.99 7.41
CA LEU A 225 7.89 -4.14 6.30
C LEU A 225 7.00 -4.33 5.08
N VAL A 226 6.72 -3.22 4.38
CA VAL A 226 6.13 -3.24 3.04
C VAL A 226 7.04 -2.47 2.10
N LEU A 227 7.48 -3.13 1.04
CA LEU A 227 8.34 -2.56 0.01
C LEU A 227 7.52 -2.33 -1.26
N PHE A 228 7.45 -1.09 -1.66
CA PHE A 228 6.92 -0.67 -2.95
C PHE A 228 8.07 -0.44 -3.90
N THR A 229 7.98 -0.98 -5.10
CA THR A 229 8.92 -0.70 -6.20
C THR A 229 8.12 -0.24 -7.39
N THR A 230 8.47 0.87 -8.01
CA THR A 230 7.78 1.40 -9.20
C THR A 230 8.78 1.89 -10.23
N ASP A 231 8.42 1.75 -11.52
CA ASP A 231 9.17 2.38 -12.61
C ASP A 231 8.59 3.78 -12.90
N PRO A 232 9.25 4.87 -12.50
CA PRO A 232 8.77 6.22 -12.73
C PRO A 232 8.77 6.63 -14.21
N ALA A 233 9.49 5.88 -15.08
CA ALA A 233 9.51 6.10 -16.52
C ALA A 233 8.36 5.41 -17.25
N ALA A 234 7.68 4.47 -16.59
CA ALA A 234 6.53 3.77 -17.15
C ALA A 234 5.32 4.71 -17.31
N LYS A 235 4.48 4.38 -18.29
CA LYS A 235 3.22 5.11 -18.52
C LYS A 235 2.28 4.93 -17.33
N VAL A 236 1.77 6.04 -16.79
CA VAL A 236 0.76 6.05 -15.72
C VAL A 236 -0.31 7.11 -15.97
N PHE A 237 -1.55 6.82 -15.60
CA PHE A 237 -2.66 7.79 -15.61
C PHE A 237 -2.73 8.51 -14.25
N ARG A 238 -2.52 9.83 -14.26
CA ARG A 238 -2.45 10.66 -13.03
C ARG A 238 -3.77 11.32 -12.64
N GLY A 239 -4.89 10.89 -13.21
CA GLY A 239 -6.22 11.45 -12.95
C GLY A 239 -7.15 10.51 -12.18
N GLY A 240 -6.62 9.48 -11.53
CA GLY A 240 -7.39 8.59 -10.65
C GLY A 240 -8.06 9.34 -9.50
N MET A 241 -9.16 8.80 -8.99
CA MET A 241 -9.98 9.49 -7.98
C MET A 241 -9.23 9.73 -6.67
N PHE A 242 -8.42 8.75 -6.22
CA PHE A 242 -7.60 8.82 -5.01
C PHE A 242 -6.09 8.69 -5.30
N SER A 243 -5.70 7.95 -6.34
CA SER A 243 -4.29 7.84 -6.76
C SER A 243 -3.78 9.03 -7.55
N GLY A 244 -4.69 9.90 -8.02
CA GLY A 244 -4.39 11.03 -8.90
C GLY A 244 -3.45 12.05 -8.27
N ASN A 245 -2.89 12.90 -9.14
CA ASN A 245 -2.05 14.02 -8.69
C ASN A 245 -2.92 15.12 -8.09
N ILE A 246 -2.67 15.45 -6.81
CA ILE A 246 -3.39 16.52 -6.07
C ILE A 246 -2.66 17.86 -6.10
N ARG A 247 -1.45 17.93 -6.67
CA ARG A 247 -0.74 19.23 -6.83
C ARG A 247 -1.37 20.03 -7.95
N PRO A 248 -1.54 21.36 -7.78
CA PRO A 248 -1.95 22.24 -8.87
C PRO A 248 -0.97 22.14 -10.03
N HIS A 249 -1.48 22.05 -11.25
CA HIS A 249 -0.66 22.26 -12.43
C HIS A 249 -0.11 23.68 -12.36
N ARG A 250 1.23 23.85 -12.41
CA ARG A 250 1.89 25.15 -12.52
C ARG A 250 1.79 25.67 -13.93
#